data_6956bd6967a734dc221195406b0176e3
#
_entry.id   6956bd6967a734dc221195406b0176e3
#
_cell.length_a   1.000
_cell.length_b   1.000
_cell.length_c   1.000
_cell.angle_alpha   90.00
_cell.angle_beta   90.00
_cell.angle_gamma   90.00
#
_symmetry.space_group_name_H-M   'P 1'
#
loop_
_entity.id
_entity.type
_entity.pdbx_description
1 polymer ?
#
loop_
_entity_poly.entity_id
_entity_poly.type
_entity_poly.pdbx_seq_one_letter_code
_entity_poly.pdbx_strand_id
1 'polypeptide(L)'
;VRYNDTADIWYPRGGAYGMEHSGPFSSARLGKLKGIADLGLYSMTFSNNVDYDLRTLEAYSAFREEAARYGLRHLLEVFNPMFDIGIPSNRIGTFIGDSIVRSLAGVVAEEQPIFLKIAYNGRRATEELARYAPGRLIVGVLGGGKGTTRDTFELLYRAEAAGARVA
;
A
#
# COMPACT_ATOMS: atom_id res chain seq x y z
N VAL A 1 -7.83 7.63 19.70
CA VAL A 1 -8.11 6.47 18.87
C VAL A 1 -6.82 6.03 18.23
N ARG A 2 -6.39 4.81 18.48
CA ARG A 2 -5.24 4.22 17.78
C ARG A 2 -5.74 3.53 16.54
N TYR A 3 -5.20 3.92 15.43
CA TYR A 3 -5.34 3.20 14.17
C TYR A 3 -4.11 2.34 14.00
N ASN A 4 -4.29 1.04 13.92
CA ASN A 4 -3.17 0.12 13.79
C ASN A 4 -2.82 -0.12 12.33
N ASP A 5 -3.83 -0.08 11.47
CA ASP A 5 -3.66 -0.35 10.06
C ASP A 5 -4.91 0.13 9.31
N THR A 6 -4.80 0.33 8.04
CA THR A 6 -5.92 0.79 7.22
C THR A 6 -7.00 -0.26 7.05
N ALA A 7 -6.65 -1.54 7.10
CA ALA A 7 -7.62 -2.63 7.00
C ALA A 7 -8.48 -2.76 8.27
N ASP A 8 -7.94 -2.40 9.43
CA ASP A 8 -8.63 -2.46 10.73
C ASP A 8 -9.35 -1.15 11.11
N ILE A 9 -9.08 -0.08 10.39
CA ILE A 9 -9.57 1.27 10.76
C ILE A 9 -11.07 1.41 10.55
N TRP A 10 -11.54 0.88 9.45
CA TRP A 10 -12.85 1.26 8.95
C TRP A 10 -13.70 0.10 8.55
N TYR A 11 -14.89 0.17 9.06
CA TYR A 11 -16.02 -0.43 8.41
C TYR A 11 -16.64 0.65 7.56
N PRO A 12 -16.61 0.56 6.23
CA PRO A 12 -17.30 1.49 5.39
C PRO A 12 -18.74 1.51 5.84
N ARG A 13 -19.08 2.54 6.49
CA ARG A 13 -20.47 2.80 6.81
C ARG A 13 -21.10 3.14 5.50
N GLY A 14 -22.18 2.58 5.22
CA GLY A 14 -22.91 2.76 3.99
C GLY A 14 -22.90 4.12 3.34
N GLY A 15 -21.93 4.92 3.52
CA GLY A 15 -21.57 6.17 2.88
C GLY A 15 -22.64 6.80 1.99
N ALA A 16 -22.24 7.58 1.04
CA ALA A 16 -23.14 8.20 0.08
C ALA A 16 -23.91 7.20 -0.80
N TYR A 17 -23.45 5.98 -0.86
CA TYR A 17 -24.00 4.94 -1.75
C TYR A 17 -24.58 3.76 -1.01
N GLY A 18 -24.40 3.68 0.29
CA GLY A 18 -24.65 2.47 1.03
C GLY A 18 -25.75 2.59 2.03
N MET A 19 -26.72 1.83 1.81
CA MET A 19 -27.74 1.50 2.80
C MET A 19 -27.36 0.22 3.56
N GLU A 20 -26.36 -0.49 3.07
CA GLU A 20 -25.90 -1.74 3.67
C GLU A 20 -24.63 -1.51 4.48
N HIS A 21 -24.53 -2.16 5.61
CA HIS A 21 -23.29 -2.28 6.32
C HIS A 21 -22.32 -3.08 5.47
N SER A 22 -21.29 -2.44 5.02
CA SER A 22 -20.17 -3.15 4.47
C SER A 22 -19.38 -3.79 5.61
N GLY A 23 -18.76 -4.89 5.33
CA GLY A 23 -17.83 -5.54 6.23
C GLY A 23 -16.54 -4.72 6.43
N PRO A 24 -15.48 -5.33 6.89
CA PRO A 24 -14.18 -4.71 6.98
C PRO A 24 -13.79 -4.02 5.68
N PHE A 25 -13.03 -2.95 5.74
CA PHE A 25 -12.60 -2.17 4.57
C PHE A 25 -11.92 -3.04 3.49
N SER A 26 -11.23 -4.11 3.93
CA SER A 26 -10.59 -5.09 3.06
C SER A 26 -11.55 -6.05 2.35
N SER A 27 -12.83 -6.06 2.69
CA SER A 27 -13.80 -7.05 2.19
C SER A 27 -14.65 -6.57 1.02
N ALA A 28 -14.04 -5.91 0.04
CA ALA A 28 -14.73 -5.63 -1.22
C ALA A 28 -15.20 -6.96 -1.85
N ARG A 29 -16.42 -6.98 -2.37
CA ARG A 29 -16.97 -8.17 -3.05
C ARG A 29 -16.40 -8.27 -4.46
N LEU A 30 -15.18 -8.78 -4.59
CA LEU A 30 -14.42 -8.77 -5.85
C LEU A 30 -15.16 -9.49 -6.99
N GLY A 31 -15.85 -10.56 -6.69
CA GLY A 31 -16.64 -11.27 -7.70
C GLY A 31 -17.75 -10.44 -8.35
N LYS A 32 -18.20 -9.37 -7.70
CA LYS A 32 -19.20 -8.44 -8.27
C LYS A 32 -18.58 -7.34 -9.11
N LEU A 33 -17.27 -7.23 -9.11
CA LEU A 33 -16.56 -6.19 -9.87
C LEU A 33 -16.21 -6.65 -11.30
N LYS A 34 -16.43 -7.92 -11.61
CA LYS A 34 -16.14 -8.46 -12.96
C LYS A 34 -16.92 -7.67 -14.03
N GLY A 35 -16.20 -7.10 -14.97
CA GLY A 35 -16.77 -6.27 -16.03
C GLY A 35 -17.05 -4.82 -15.63
N ILE A 36 -16.79 -4.45 -14.37
CA ILE A 36 -16.92 -3.07 -13.86
C ILE A 36 -15.54 -2.45 -13.65
N ALA A 37 -14.63 -3.22 -13.06
CA ALA A 37 -13.26 -2.82 -12.83
C ALA A 37 -12.31 -4.00 -13.08
N ASP A 38 -11.11 -3.71 -13.56
CA ASP A 38 -10.03 -4.66 -13.79
C ASP A 38 -8.80 -4.39 -12.91
N LEU A 39 -8.85 -3.32 -12.14
CA LEU A 39 -7.79 -2.87 -11.25
C LEU A 39 -8.35 -2.50 -9.88
N GLY A 40 -7.76 -3.09 -8.84
CA GLY A 40 -8.04 -2.77 -7.45
C GLY A 40 -6.87 -2.06 -6.78
N LEU A 41 -7.16 -1.37 -5.69
CA LEU A 41 -6.17 -0.83 -4.77
C LEU A 41 -6.30 -1.59 -3.45
N TYR A 42 -5.19 -2.14 -2.97
CA TYR A 42 -5.09 -2.65 -1.60
C TYR A 42 -4.12 -1.79 -0.80
N SER A 43 -4.55 -1.32 0.36
CA SER A 43 -3.76 -0.45 1.21
C SER A 43 -3.48 -1.12 2.55
N MET A 44 -2.24 -1.02 3.04
CA MET A 44 -1.86 -1.53 4.35
C MET A 44 -0.79 -0.68 5.01
N THR A 45 -0.56 -0.93 6.30
CA THR A 45 0.48 -0.31 7.11
C THR A 45 1.17 -1.37 7.96
N PHE A 46 2.48 -1.40 7.95
CA PHE A 46 3.26 -2.22 8.88
C PHE A 46 3.45 -1.47 10.19
N SER A 47 3.20 -2.15 11.29
CA SER A 47 3.19 -1.56 12.64
C SER A 47 4.38 -1.97 13.50
N ASN A 48 5.27 -2.82 12.99
CA ASN A 48 6.33 -3.46 13.76
C ASN A 48 5.79 -4.23 15.00
N ASN A 49 4.57 -4.73 14.86
CA ASN A 49 3.91 -5.58 15.85
C ASN A 49 3.52 -6.88 15.17
N VAL A 50 4.04 -8.00 15.66
CA VAL A 50 3.90 -9.31 15.00
C VAL A 50 2.45 -9.69 14.82
N ASP A 51 1.60 -9.51 15.83
CA ASP A 51 0.20 -9.93 15.77
C ASP A 51 -0.63 -9.09 14.79
N TYR A 52 -0.37 -7.79 14.72
CA TYR A 52 -1.05 -6.91 13.77
C TYR A 52 -0.54 -7.12 12.36
N ASP A 53 0.76 -7.20 12.19
CA ASP A 53 1.38 -7.35 10.87
C ASP A 53 1.04 -8.73 10.28
N LEU A 54 0.96 -9.79 11.11
CA LEU A 54 0.51 -11.11 10.67
C LEU A 54 -0.92 -11.06 10.11
N ARG A 55 -1.87 -10.48 10.86
CA ARG A 55 -3.26 -10.34 10.41
C ARG A 55 -3.38 -9.52 9.13
N THR A 56 -2.59 -8.46 9.02
CA THR A 56 -2.52 -7.63 7.81
C THR A 56 -2.04 -8.46 6.61
N LEU A 57 -1.02 -9.29 6.80
CA LEU A 57 -0.49 -10.15 5.74
C LEU A 57 -1.46 -11.27 5.36
N GLU A 58 -2.15 -11.88 6.32
CA GLU A 58 -3.20 -12.88 6.06
C GLU A 58 -4.35 -12.27 5.26
N ALA A 59 -4.82 -11.08 5.63
CA ALA A 59 -5.85 -10.36 4.90
C ALA A 59 -5.41 -10.00 3.47
N TYR A 60 -4.16 -9.58 3.30
CA TYR A 60 -3.61 -9.29 1.98
C TYR A 60 -3.45 -10.56 1.13
N SER A 61 -3.06 -11.69 1.74
CA SER A 61 -2.98 -12.97 1.02
C SER A 61 -4.35 -13.38 0.50
N ALA A 62 -5.36 -13.34 1.35
CA ALA A 62 -6.73 -13.66 0.96
C ALA A 62 -7.24 -12.75 -0.17
N PHE A 63 -6.93 -11.46 -0.10
CA PHE A 63 -7.28 -10.52 -1.17
C PHE A 63 -6.59 -10.86 -2.50
N ARG A 64 -5.29 -11.17 -2.48
CA ARG A 64 -4.53 -11.51 -3.70
C ARG A 64 -5.10 -12.74 -4.40
N GLU A 65 -5.35 -13.80 -3.61
CA GLU A 65 -5.94 -15.06 -4.11
C GLU A 65 -7.33 -14.82 -4.71
N GLU A 66 -8.17 -14.04 -4.03
CA GLU A 66 -9.50 -13.70 -4.55
C GLU A 66 -9.42 -12.83 -5.81
N ALA A 67 -8.54 -11.82 -5.82
CA ALA A 67 -8.33 -10.95 -6.96
C ALA A 67 -7.87 -11.74 -8.20
N ALA A 68 -6.88 -12.62 -8.04
CA ALA A 68 -6.39 -13.49 -9.10
C ALA A 68 -7.49 -14.42 -9.63
N ARG A 69 -8.32 -15.00 -8.77
CA ARG A 69 -9.45 -15.86 -9.14
C ARG A 69 -10.45 -15.16 -10.05
N TYR A 70 -10.66 -13.87 -9.85
CA TYR A 70 -11.57 -13.06 -10.67
C TYR A 70 -10.88 -12.29 -11.81
N GLY A 71 -9.58 -12.48 -12.00
CA GLY A 71 -8.79 -11.78 -13.02
C GLY A 71 -8.61 -10.29 -12.75
N LEU A 72 -8.76 -9.87 -11.49
CA LEU A 72 -8.55 -8.50 -11.06
C LEU A 72 -7.07 -8.29 -10.75
N ARG A 73 -6.46 -7.32 -11.43
CA ARG A 73 -5.12 -6.84 -11.07
C ARG A 73 -5.20 -5.85 -9.92
N HIS A 74 -4.10 -5.65 -9.22
CA HIS A 74 -4.10 -4.66 -8.13
C HIS A 74 -2.79 -3.90 -8.04
N LEU A 75 -2.85 -2.74 -7.40
CA LEU A 75 -1.70 -2.06 -6.84
C LEU A 75 -1.73 -2.17 -5.32
N LEU A 76 -0.54 -2.35 -4.76
CA LEU A 76 -0.34 -2.38 -3.33
C LEU A 76 0.16 -1.02 -2.85
N GLU A 77 -0.63 -0.37 -2.00
CA GLU A 77 -0.24 0.85 -1.30
C GLU A 77 0.22 0.52 0.12
N VAL A 78 1.41 0.97 0.46
CA VAL A 78 1.92 0.81 1.83
C VAL A 78 2.16 2.18 2.43
N PHE A 79 1.39 2.49 3.46
CA PHE A 79 1.51 3.75 4.18
C PHE A 79 2.66 3.73 5.18
N ASN A 80 3.22 4.91 5.42
CA ASN A 80 4.05 5.10 6.60
C ASN A 80 3.17 5.02 7.84
N PRO A 81 3.68 4.41 8.93
CA PRO A 81 2.94 4.39 10.19
C PRO A 81 2.73 5.82 10.71
N MET A 82 1.51 6.10 11.16
CA MET A 82 1.11 7.39 11.70
C MET A 82 1.35 7.52 13.22
N PHE A 83 1.92 6.50 13.81
CA PHE A 83 2.23 6.41 15.23
C PHE A 83 3.65 5.88 15.43
N ASP A 84 4.17 6.02 16.63
CA ASP A 84 5.49 5.49 16.98
C ASP A 84 5.46 3.96 17.00
N ILE A 85 6.27 3.36 16.15
CA ILE A 85 6.45 1.90 16.03
C ILE A 85 7.78 1.43 16.62
N GLY A 86 8.49 2.29 17.36
CA GLY A 86 9.79 1.97 17.92
C GLY A 86 10.93 1.93 16.93
N ILE A 87 10.72 2.43 15.70
CA ILE A 87 11.75 2.51 14.66
C ILE A 87 12.10 3.99 14.41
N PRO A 88 13.40 4.35 14.46
CA PRO A 88 13.83 5.71 14.15
C PRO A 88 13.33 6.19 12.78
N SER A 89 12.93 7.45 12.69
CA SER A 89 12.32 8.02 11.48
C SER A 89 13.18 7.87 10.22
N ASN A 90 14.50 7.96 10.37
CA ASN A 90 15.45 7.78 9.27
C ASN A 90 15.58 6.31 8.80
N ARG A 91 14.96 5.35 9.48
CA ARG A 91 14.95 3.93 9.13
C ARG A 91 13.57 3.42 8.69
N ILE A 92 12.54 4.25 8.77
CA ILE A 92 11.18 3.86 8.36
C ILE A 92 11.15 3.40 6.89
N GLY A 93 11.84 4.10 6.00
CA GLY A 93 11.89 3.72 4.59
C GLY A 93 12.48 2.34 4.34
N THR A 94 13.58 2.00 5.03
CA THR A 94 14.19 0.67 4.96
C THR A 94 13.25 -0.39 5.53
N PHE A 95 12.65 -0.12 6.69
CA PHE A 95 11.69 -1.04 7.33
C PHE A 95 10.51 -1.36 6.39
N ILE A 96 9.93 -0.34 5.76
CA ILE A 96 8.82 -0.53 4.81
C ILE A 96 9.28 -1.31 3.58
N GLY A 97 10.40 -0.93 3.00
CA GLY A 97 10.97 -1.63 1.84
C GLY A 97 11.22 -3.11 2.12
N ASP A 98 11.87 -3.42 3.23
CA ASP A 98 12.15 -4.80 3.66
C ASP A 98 10.86 -5.59 3.92
N SER A 99 9.86 -4.94 4.52
CA SER A 99 8.56 -5.55 4.80
C SER A 99 7.81 -5.86 3.50
N ILE A 100 7.82 -4.97 2.52
CA ILE A 100 7.24 -5.21 1.20
C ILE A 100 7.94 -6.39 0.50
N VAL A 101 9.27 -6.37 0.45
CA VAL A 101 10.05 -7.44 -0.21
C VAL A 101 9.74 -8.80 0.40
N ARG A 102 9.71 -8.88 1.73
CA ARG A 102 9.35 -10.14 2.44
C ARG A 102 7.91 -10.58 2.17
N SER A 103 6.97 -9.63 2.13
CA SER A 103 5.56 -9.94 1.90
C SER A 103 5.27 -10.46 0.49
N LEU A 104 6.12 -10.11 -0.47
CA LEU A 104 5.98 -10.51 -1.87
C LEU A 104 6.92 -11.66 -2.26
N ALA A 105 7.80 -12.07 -1.37
CA ALA A 105 8.69 -13.20 -1.61
C ALA A 105 7.89 -14.50 -1.79
N GLY A 106 8.11 -15.19 -2.92
CA GLY A 106 7.41 -16.43 -3.26
C GLY A 106 5.98 -16.27 -3.75
N VAL A 107 5.46 -15.05 -3.87
CA VAL A 107 4.14 -14.79 -4.45
C VAL A 107 4.20 -15.03 -5.96
N VAL A 108 3.27 -15.82 -6.47
CA VAL A 108 3.18 -16.15 -7.91
C VAL A 108 2.85 -14.92 -8.76
N ALA A 109 3.21 -14.96 -10.03
CA ALA A 109 3.15 -13.79 -10.92
C ALA A 109 1.72 -13.21 -11.03
N GLU A 110 0.72 -14.07 -11.05
CA GLU A 110 -0.70 -13.71 -11.19
C GLU A 110 -1.24 -12.95 -9.98
N GLU A 111 -0.61 -13.14 -8.83
CA GLU A 111 -0.97 -12.50 -7.56
C GLU A 111 -0.06 -11.33 -7.20
N GLN A 112 0.97 -11.06 -8.00
CA GLN A 112 1.85 -9.91 -7.76
C GLN A 112 1.12 -8.60 -8.04
N PRO A 113 1.32 -7.56 -7.20
CA PRO A 113 0.83 -6.23 -7.51
C PRO A 113 1.51 -5.69 -8.77
N ILE A 114 0.75 -5.07 -9.66
CA ILE A 114 1.32 -4.43 -10.85
C ILE A 114 2.11 -3.17 -10.52
N PHE A 115 1.74 -2.49 -9.42
CA PHE A 115 2.45 -1.33 -8.88
C PHE A 115 2.55 -1.40 -7.37
N LEU A 116 3.64 -0.84 -6.86
CA LEU A 116 3.87 -0.57 -5.44
C LEU A 116 3.78 0.93 -5.22
N LYS A 117 2.82 1.40 -4.43
CA LYS A 117 2.65 2.80 -4.08
C LYS A 117 3.11 3.03 -2.64
N ILE A 118 4.05 3.92 -2.44
CA ILE A 118 4.63 4.26 -1.13
C ILE A 118 4.79 5.77 -0.96
N ALA A 119 5.03 6.21 0.27
CA ALA A 119 5.54 7.55 0.52
C ALA A 119 7.03 7.64 0.15
N TYR A 120 7.50 8.83 -0.21
CA TYR A 120 8.93 9.06 -0.40
C TYR A 120 9.66 9.09 0.95
N ASN A 121 10.43 8.06 1.20
CA ASN A 121 11.20 7.88 2.44
C ASN A 121 12.69 8.14 2.27
N GLY A 122 13.06 9.06 1.37
CA GLY A 122 14.43 9.40 1.05
C GLY A 122 14.99 8.57 -0.10
N ARG A 123 16.05 9.11 -0.70
CA ARG A 123 16.64 8.59 -1.93
C ARG A 123 17.04 7.13 -1.83
N ARG A 124 17.80 6.78 -0.78
CA ARG A 124 18.34 5.43 -0.63
C ARG A 124 17.24 4.36 -0.56
N ALA A 125 16.26 4.55 0.31
CA ALA A 125 15.16 3.59 0.46
C ALA A 125 14.34 3.44 -0.84
N THR A 126 14.14 4.55 -1.55
CA THR A 126 13.45 4.54 -2.84
C THR A 126 14.26 3.81 -3.91
N GLU A 127 15.57 4.06 -4.02
CA GLU A 127 16.46 3.36 -4.96
C GLU A 127 16.53 1.85 -4.68
N GLU A 128 16.57 1.45 -3.41
CA GLU A 128 16.60 0.04 -3.01
C GLU A 128 15.31 -0.68 -3.45
N LEU A 129 14.16 -0.08 -3.20
CA LEU A 129 12.88 -0.68 -3.58
C LEU A 129 12.62 -0.60 -5.10
N ALA A 130 13.09 0.46 -5.78
CA ALA A 130 12.99 0.58 -7.23
C ALA A 130 13.82 -0.51 -7.95
N ARG A 131 14.95 -0.92 -7.38
CA ARG A 131 15.74 -2.06 -7.90
C ARG A 131 15.01 -3.39 -7.73
N TYR A 132 14.30 -3.57 -6.64
CA TYR A 132 13.48 -4.75 -6.41
C TYR A 132 12.27 -4.82 -7.36
N ALA A 133 11.62 -3.69 -7.59
CA ALA A 133 10.42 -3.58 -8.42
C ALA A 133 10.61 -2.59 -9.59
N PRO A 134 11.50 -2.88 -10.56
CA PRO A 134 11.85 -1.94 -11.61
C PRO A 134 10.61 -1.55 -12.44
N GLY A 135 10.41 -0.24 -12.58
CA GLY A 135 9.29 0.32 -13.33
C GLY A 135 7.91 0.16 -12.69
N ARG A 136 7.83 -0.46 -11.50
CA ARG A 136 6.56 -0.67 -10.77
C ARG A 136 6.41 0.18 -9.53
N LEU A 137 7.48 0.84 -9.08
CA LEU A 137 7.43 1.70 -7.89
C LEU A 137 6.80 3.05 -8.22
N ILE A 138 5.77 3.39 -7.49
CA ILE A 138 5.08 4.69 -7.54
C ILE A 138 5.25 5.39 -6.20
N VAL A 139 5.66 6.64 -6.24
CA VAL A 139 5.60 7.51 -5.06
C VAL A 139 4.31 8.33 -5.13
N GLY A 140 3.40 8.03 -4.22
CA GLY A 140 2.15 8.76 -4.07
C GLY A 140 2.37 10.03 -3.28
N VAL A 141 1.92 11.15 -3.81
CA VAL A 141 2.06 12.48 -3.20
C VAL A 141 0.71 13.13 -2.96
N LEU A 142 -0.31 12.70 -3.66
CA LEU A 142 -1.65 13.25 -3.54
C LEU A 142 -2.35 12.68 -2.31
N GLY A 143 -2.79 13.59 -1.44
CA GLY A 143 -3.70 13.25 -0.34
C GLY A 143 -3.10 13.22 1.06
N GLY A 144 -1.85 13.59 1.28
CA GLY A 144 -1.27 13.54 2.62
C GLY A 144 0.07 14.21 2.83
N GLY A 145 0.59 14.86 1.82
CA GLY A 145 1.86 15.57 1.91
C GLY A 145 1.76 16.76 2.85
N LYS A 146 2.58 16.77 3.90
CA LYS A 146 2.82 17.99 4.67
C LYS A 146 3.73 18.88 3.83
N GLY A 147 3.36 20.13 3.68
CA GLY A 147 4.20 21.10 2.98
C GLY A 147 3.43 21.94 1.95
N THR A 148 4.19 22.74 1.23
CA THR A 148 3.70 23.60 0.17
C THR A 148 3.66 22.85 -1.17
N THR A 149 3.03 23.44 -2.18
CA THR A 149 3.08 22.94 -3.57
C THR A 149 4.52 22.79 -4.06
N ARG A 150 5.42 23.70 -3.65
CA ARG A 150 6.85 23.61 -3.97
C ARG A 150 7.48 22.36 -3.38
N ASP A 151 7.19 22.06 -2.12
CA ASP A 151 7.72 20.86 -1.45
C ASP A 151 7.23 19.58 -2.16
N THR A 152 6.00 19.60 -2.64
CA THR A 152 5.43 18.52 -3.44
C THR A 152 6.20 18.30 -4.73
N PHE A 153 6.43 19.35 -5.51
CA PHE A 153 7.21 19.24 -6.76
C PHE A 153 8.65 18.79 -6.53
N GLU A 154 9.28 19.29 -5.48
CA GLU A 154 10.64 18.87 -5.13
C GLU A 154 10.68 17.37 -4.75
N LEU A 155 9.67 16.89 -4.03
CA LEU A 155 9.55 15.48 -3.66
C LEU A 155 9.36 14.61 -4.91
N LEU A 156 8.51 15.00 -5.85
CA LEU A 156 8.29 14.31 -7.12
C LEU A 156 9.58 14.19 -7.92
N TYR A 157 10.31 15.29 -8.06
CA TYR A 157 11.61 15.30 -8.75
C TYR A 157 12.62 14.36 -8.10
N ARG A 158 12.72 14.37 -6.77
CA ARG A 158 13.63 13.48 -6.02
C ARG A 158 13.22 12.01 -6.15
N ALA A 159 11.93 11.72 -6.16
CA ALA A 159 11.42 10.38 -6.30
C ALA A 159 11.72 9.80 -7.68
N GLU A 160 11.50 10.59 -8.73
CA GLU A 160 11.82 10.21 -10.10
C GLU A 160 13.32 9.97 -10.27
N ALA A 161 14.16 10.86 -9.75
CA ALA A 161 15.62 10.71 -9.78
C ALA A 161 16.11 9.46 -9.01
N ALA A 162 15.32 8.94 -8.08
CA ALA A 162 15.58 7.69 -7.35
C ALA A 162 14.98 6.45 -8.02
N GLY A 163 14.42 6.58 -9.22
CA GLY A 163 13.91 5.47 -10.03
C GLY A 163 12.44 5.11 -9.77
N ALA A 164 11.70 5.92 -9.02
CA ALA A 164 10.26 5.77 -8.89
C ALA A 164 9.52 6.41 -10.08
N ARG A 165 8.37 5.87 -10.40
CA ARG A 165 7.38 6.59 -11.20
C ARG A 165 6.59 7.52 -10.28
N VAL A 166 6.06 8.56 -10.85
CA VAL A 166 5.31 9.57 -10.11
C VAL A 166 3.85 9.53 -10.54
N ALA A 167 2.96 9.57 -9.56
CA ALA A 167 1.52 9.64 -9.78
C ALA A 167 0.87 10.62 -8.77
#